data_c69f6cf15ec101f86d5e8b3b8f41aa38
#
_entry.id   c69f6cf15ec101f86d5e8b3b8f41aa38
#
_cell.length_a   1.000
_cell.length_b   1.000
_cell.length_c   1.000
_cell.angle_alpha   90.00
_cell.angle_beta   90.00
_cell.angle_gamma   90.00
#
_symmetry.space_group_name_H-M   'P 1'
#
loop_
_entity.id
_entity.type
_entity.pdbx_description
1 polymer ?
#
loop_
_entity_poly.entity_id
_entity_poly.type
_entity_poly.pdbx_seq_one_letter_code
_entity_poly.pdbx_strand_id
1 'polypeptide(L)'
;IKWLSTLLLGVAQGVIRVLGLEGQSQKMTESEVLAMADVAQEDQAIESSERNFIHSVIEFGDTIVREVMVPRIDMVDIPDTATVREALDLAVATGRSRIPVLGEGVDDVVGIVNLRHLAGLLAEGQGSALVRDHMGEPRFVPETKRVASLLSEVRKGKSHLFIVIDEYGGTAGLVTLEDVLEELVGEITDESDPTVDEGSQSLDLGLTLSGRLNIDDANEEYELALPKDGWDTVGGLVLDLAGGVPDVGDVVSTPNYHLTVLRMEGRRVEEVLVEHVGEGT
;
A
#
# COMPACT_ATOMS: atom_id res chain seq x y z
N ILE A 1 -4.45 51.63 -38.83
CA ILE A 1 -4.10 50.21 -38.55
C ILE A 1 -4.86 49.68 -37.33
N LYS A 2 -5.01 50.46 -36.22
CA LYS A 2 -5.70 50.02 -34.97
C LYS A 2 -7.18 49.68 -35.16
N TRP A 3 -7.93 50.43 -36.04
CA TRP A 3 -9.35 50.14 -36.26
C TRP A 3 -9.60 48.87 -37.08
N LEU A 4 -8.69 48.49 -37.94
CA LEU A 4 -8.74 47.26 -38.72
C LEU A 4 -8.56 46.03 -37.84
N SER A 5 -7.65 46.09 -36.85
CA SER A 5 -7.44 44.99 -35.89
C SER A 5 -8.64 44.79 -34.96
N THR A 6 -9.31 45.88 -34.52
CA THR A 6 -10.52 45.77 -33.71
C THR A 6 -11.71 45.19 -34.50
N LEU A 7 -11.83 45.53 -35.79
CA LEU A 7 -12.87 44.99 -36.65
C LEU A 7 -12.64 43.49 -36.94
N LEU A 8 -11.39 43.08 -37.17
CA LEU A 8 -10.98 41.69 -37.34
C LEU A 8 -11.24 40.84 -36.10
N LEU A 9 -10.92 41.37 -34.92
CA LEU A 9 -11.20 40.73 -33.63
C LEU A 9 -12.71 40.60 -33.37
N GLY A 10 -13.50 41.63 -33.73
CA GLY A 10 -14.96 41.59 -33.59
C GLY A 10 -15.61 40.55 -34.50
N VAL A 11 -15.11 40.42 -35.74
CA VAL A 11 -15.58 39.38 -36.70
C VAL A 11 -15.19 38.00 -36.19
N ALA A 12 -13.95 37.79 -35.71
CA ALA A 12 -13.50 36.52 -35.17
C ALA A 12 -14.32 36.12 -33.94
N GLN A 13 -14.59 37.02 -33.01
CA GLN A 13 -15.46 36.77 -31.86
C GLN A 13 -16.92 36.48 -32.28
N GLY A 14 -17.43 37.17 -33.30
CA GLY A 14 -18.75 36.90 -33.84
C GLY A 14 -18.86 35.49 -34.46
N VAL A 15 -17.85 35.06 -35.21
CA VAL A 15 -17.77 33.72 -35.81
C VAL A 15 -17.68 32.65 -34.71
N ILE A 16 -16.88 32.84 -33.70
CA ILE A 16 -16.75 31.92 -32.53
C ILE A 16 -18.12 31.77 -31.84
N ARG A 17 -18.85 32.88 -31.66
CA ARG A 17 -20.17 32.85 -31.03
C ARG A 17 -21.25 32.19 -31.87
N VAL A 18 -21.27 32.42 -33.19
CA VAL A 18 -22.22 31.82 -34.13
C VAL A 18 -21.96 30.32 -34.32
N LEU A 19 -20.70 29.89 -34.26
CA LEU A 19 -20.33 28.50 -34.37
C LEU A 19 -20.50 27.74 -33.03
N GLY A 20 -20.95 28.41 -31.96
CA GLY A 20 -21.13 27.76 -30.65
C GLY A 20 -19.83 27.30 -30.00
N LEU A 21 -18.68 27.83 -30.42
CA LEU A 21 -17.35 27.58 -29.86
C LEU A 21 -17.07 28.44 -28.63
N GLU A 22 -18.12 29.05 -28.02
CA GLU A 22 -17.99 29.63 -26.69
C GLU A 22 -17.64 28.49 -25.76
N GLY A 23 -16.43 28.58 -25.20
CA GLY A 23 -15.79 27.53 -24.44
C GLY A 23 -16.75 26.90 -23.43
N GLN A 24 -17.23 25.72 -23.75
CA GLN A 24 -17.61 24.79 -22.73
C GLN A 24 -16.36 24.67 -21.87
N SER A 25 -16.45 25.10 -20.61
CA SER A 25 -15.46 24.72 -19.61
C SER A 25 -15.47 23.20 -19.58
N GLN A 26 -14.60 22.61 -20.39
CA GLN A 26 -14.39 21.18 -20.44
C GLN A 26 -14.03 20.80 -19.00
N LYS A 27 -14.94 20.11 -18.33
CA LYS A 27 -14.61 19.56 -17.01
C LYS A 27 -13.47 18.61 -17.27
N MET A 28 -12.33 18.94 -16.72
CA MET A 28 -11.13 18.13 -16.79
C MET A 28 -11.47 16.76 -16.22
N THR A 29 -11.15 15.71 -16.94
CA THR A 29 -11.34 14.32 -16.51
C THR A 29 -10.16 13.89 -15.67
N GLU A 30 -10.33 12.86 -14.83
CA GLU A 30 -9.24 12.29 -14.02
C GLU A 30 -8.06 11.86 -14.92
N SER A 31 -8.34 11.22 -16.05
CA SER A 31 -7.34 10.84 -17.03
C SER A 31 -6.56 12.02 -17.62
N GLU A 32 -7.20 13.19 -17.79
CA GLU A 32 -6.50 14.40 -18.24
C GLU A 32 -5.58 14.97 -17.16
N VAL A 33 -5.97 14.85 -15.87
CA VAL A 33 -5.12 15.27 -14.75
C VAL A 33 -3.90 14.35 -14.64
N LEU A 34 -4.08 13.03 -14.74
CA LEU A 34 -2.99 12.05 -14.74
C LEU A 34 -2.01 12.30 -15.90
N ALA A 35 -2.52 12.46 -17.13
CA ALA A 35 -1.70 12.77 -18.30
C ALA A 35 -0.91 14.09 -18.15
N MET A 36 -1.48 15.09 -17.45
CA MET A 36 -0.75 16.33 -17.16
C MET A 36 0.36 16.12 -16.11
N ALA A 37 0.15 15.24 -15.12
CA ALA A 37 1.18 14.89 -14.15
C ALA A 37 2.34 14.14 -14.84
N ASP A 38 2.04 13.20 -15.75
CA ASP A 38 3.04 12.48 -16.52
C ASP A 38 3.90 13.45 -17.35
N VAL A 39 3.27 14.38 -18.09
CA VAL A 39 3.99 15.41 -18.87
C VAL A 39 4.82 16.33 -17.97
N ALA A 40 4.30 16.70 -16.79
CA ALA A 40 5.02 17.55 -15.86
C ALA A 40 6.29 16.86 -15.30
N GLN A 41 6.25 15.56 -15.12
CA GLN A 41 7.41 14.76 -14.72
C GLN A 41 8.42 14.62 -15.87
N GLU A 42 7.98 14.35 -17.12
CA GLU A 42 8.85 14.33 -18.31
C GLU A 42 9.58 15.67 -18.51
N ASP A 43 8.87 16.79 -18.27
CA ASP A 43 9.44 18.14 -18.32
C ASP A 43 10.28 18.52 -17.08
N GLN A 44 10.49 17.61 -16.13
CA GLN A 44 11.21 17.83 -14.87
C GLN A 44 10.62 18.98 -14.02
N ALA A 45 9.33 19.26 -14.17
CA ALA A 45 8.62 20.26 -13.37
C ALA A 45 8.19 19.72 -12.00
N ILE A 46 8.00 18.39 -11.90
CA ILE A 46 7.74 17.64 -10.67
C ILE A 46 8.65 16.41 -10.63
N GLU A 47 8.88 15.89 -9.41
CA GLU A 47 9.64 14.66 -9.19
C GLU A 47 8.75 13.42 -9.42
N SER A 48 9.38 12.25 -9.66
CA SER A 48 8.65 10.97 -9.82
C SER A 48 7.81 10.63 -8.59
N SER A 49 8.31 10.90 -7.39
CA SER A 49 7.58 10.76 -6.12
C SER A 49 6.30 11.62 -6.08
N GLU A 50 6.36 12.87 -6.53
CA GLU A 50 5.22 13.77 -6.59
C GLU A 50 4.18 13.32 -7.62
N ARG A 51 4.63 12.86 -8.79
CA ARG A 51 3.77 12.25 -9.81
C ARG A 51 3.06 11.02 -9.25
N ASN A 52 3.79 10.08 -8.63
CA ASN A 52 3.21 8.87 -8.03
C ASN A 52 2.18 9.21 -6.96
N PHE A 53 2.46 10.21 -6.11
CA PHE A 53 1.50 10.68 -5.12
C PHE A 53 0.21 11.24 -5.74
N ILE A 54 0.30 11.95 -6.88
CA ILE A 54 -0.88 12.44 -7.61
C ILE A 54 -1.72 11.26 -8.12
N HIS A 55 -1.08 10.21 -8.65
CA HIS A 55 -1.76 8.98 -9.09
C HIS A 55 -2.46 8.30 -7.91
N SER A 56 -1.75 8.05 -6.79
CA SER A 56 -2.34 7.44 -5.59
C SER A 56 -3.54 8.22 -5.04
N VAL A 57 -3.49 9.57 -5.03
CA VAL A 57 -4.61 10.39 -4.56
C VAL A 57 -5.86 10.24 -5.45
N ILE A 58 -5.69 10.09 -6.75
CA ILE A 58 -6.82 9.90 -7.68
C ILE A 58 -7.40 8.50 -7.52
N GLU A 59 -6.57 7.46 -7.50
CA GLU A 59 -6.97 6.06 -7.30
C GLU A 59 -7.66 5.85 -5.96
N PHE A 60 -7.13 6.45 -4.88
CA PHE A 60 -7.72 6.44 -3.55
C PHE A 60 -9.19 6.91 -3.51
N GLY A 61 -9.58 7.80 -4.43
CA GLY A 61 -10.96 8.27 -4.55
C GLY A 61 -11.95 7.16 -4.85
N ASP A 62 -11.53 6.15 -5.61
CA ASP A 62 -12.37 5.04 -6.07
C ASP A 62 -12.13 3.74 -5.31
N THR A 63 -11.00 3.60 -4.61
CA THR A 63 -10.65 2.43 -3.79
C THR A 63 -11.71 2.14 -2.72
N ILE A 64 -12.11 0.87 -2.56
CA ILE A 64 -13.05 0.41 -1.55
C ILE A 64 -12.35 -0.36 -0.43
N VAL A 65 -12.98 -0.43 0.74
CA VAL A 65 -12.42 -1.06 1.96
C VAL A 65 -11.98 -2.51 1.73
N ARG A 66 -12.69 -3.26 0.87
CA ARG A 66 -12.32 -4.65 0.52
C ARG A 66 -10.92 -4.78 -0.07
N GLU A 67 -10.44 -3.75 -0.77
CA GLU A 67 -9.16 -3.78 -1.48
C GLU A 67 -7.96 -3.57 -0.54
N VAL A 68 -8.21 -2.89 0.61
CA VAL A 68 -7.17 -2.48 1.56
C VAL A 68 -7.28 -3.18 2.93
N MET A 69 -8.34 -3.97 3.17
CA MET A 69 -8.56 -4.63 4.44
C MET A 69 -7.63 -5.81 4.65
N VAL A 70 -7.32 -6.11 5.91
CA VAL A 70 -6.80 -7.41 6.30
C VAL A 70 -7.94 -8.42 6.22
N PRO A 71 -7.86 -9.44 5.34
CA PRO A 71 -8.90 -10.44 5.20
C PRO A 71 -9.10 -11.22 6.50
N ARG A 72 -10.31 -11.76 6.71
CA ARG A 72 -10.67 -12.52 7.91
C ARG A 72 -9.69 -13.65 8.24
N ILE A 73 -9.19 -14.35 7.23
CA ILE A 73 -8.27 -15.49 7.41
C ILE A 73 -6.91 -15.08 7.98
N ASP A 74 -6.54 -13.81 7.83
CA ASP A 74 -5.28 -13.23 8.29
C ASP A 74 -5.45 -12.37 9.55
N MET A 75 -6.68 -12.29 10.09
CA MET A 75 -6.96 -11.58 11.32
C MET A 75 -6.35 -12.30 12.52
N VAL A 76 -5.70 -11.51 13.39
CA VAL A 76 -5.33 -11.97 14.73
C VAL A 76 -6.45 -11.55 15.68
N ASP A 77 -7.09 -12.50 16.32
CA ASP A 77 -8.21 -12.30 17.25
C ASP A 77 -8.03 -13.09 18.55
N ILE A 78 -8.90 -12.83 19.54
CA ILE A 78 -8.86 -13.53 20.81
C ILE A 78 -10.30 -13.77 21.33
N PRO A 79 -10.61 -14.92 21.98
CA PRO A 79 -11.93 -15.15 22.54
C PRO A 79 -12.19 -14.24 23.75
N ASP A 80 -13.45 -13.88 23.99
CA ASP A 80 -13.91 -13.04 25.11
C ASP A 80 -13.63 -13.63 26.49
N THR A 81 -13.42 -14.94 26.53
CA THR A 81 -13.04 -15.72 27.74
C THR A 81 -11.55 -15.68 28.07
N ALA A 82 -10.73 -15.14 27.20
CA ALA A 82 -9.28 -15.02 27.43
C ALA A 82 -8.99 -14.01 28.55
N THR A 83 -7.83 -14.16 29.16
CA THR A 83 -7.34 -13.25 30.20
C THR A 83 -6.60 -12.05 29.62
N VAL A 84 -6.49 -10.98 30.41
CA VAL A 84 -5.68 -9.79 30.09
C VAL A 84 -4.23 -10.17 29.76
N ARG A 85 -3.66 -11.17 30.49
CA ARG A 85 -2.30 -11.64 30.26
C ARG A 85 -2.17 -12.31 28.88
N GLU A 86 -3.07 -13.25 28.56
CA GLU A 86 -3.06 -13.95 27.27
C GLU A 86 -3.21 -12.98 26.09
N ALA A 87 -4.10 -11.98 26.25
CA ALA A 87 -4.27 -10.94 25.22
C ALA A 87 -3.02 -10.07 25.05
N LEU A 88 -2.34 -9.72 26.14
CA LEU A 88 -1.10 -8.95 26.10
C LEU A 88 0.02 -9.75 25.43
N ASP A 89 0.18 -11.02 25.82
CA ASP A 89 1.20 -11.91 25.26
C ASP A 89 0.98 -12.10 23.75
N LEU A 90 -0.27 -12.27 23.31
CA LEU A 90 -0.63 -12.35 21.91
C LEU A 90 -0.30 -11.04 21.16
N ALA A 91 -0.68 -9.88 21.74
CA ALA A 91 -0.42 -8.57 21.16
C ALA A 91 1.09 -8.33 20.94
N VAL A 92 1.91 -8.70 21.92
CA VAL A 92 3.37 -8.58 21.85
C VAL A 92 3.95 -9.56 20.82
N ALA A 93 3.50 -10.82 20.84
CA ALA A 93 4.01 -11.85 19.92
C ALA A 93 3.70 -11.53 18.44
N THR A 94 2.57 -10.86 18.18
CA THR A 94 2.12 -10.53 16.82
C THR A 94 2.42 -9.09 16.40
N GLY A 95 2.97 -8.25 17.30
CA GLY A 95 3.22 -6.84 17.04
C GLY A 95 1.94 -5.98 16.88
N ARG A 96 0.77 -6.52 17.25
CA ARG A 96 -0.51 -5.83 17.03
C ARG A 96 -0.89 -4.95 18.22
N SER A 97 -1.13 -3.67 17.97
CA SER A 97 -1.57 -2.71 19.01
C SER A 97 -3.04 -2.88 19.42
N ARG A 98 -3.87 -3.47 18.55
CA ARG A 98 -5.31 -3.69 18.75
C ARG A 98 -5.69 -5.07 18.25
N ILE A 99 -6.47 -5.79 19.05
CA ILE A 99 -6.91 -7.15 18.73
C ILE A 99 -8.42 -7.22 18.87
N PRO A 100 -9.15 -7.68 17.83
CA PRO A 100 -10.56 -8.00 17.92
C PRO A 100 -10.83 -9.10 18.94
N VAL A 101 -11.94 -8.99 19.67
CA VAL A 101 -12.41 -9.97 20.64
C VAL A 101 -13.63 -10.66 20.06
N LEU A 102 -13.56 -12.00 19.96
CA LEU A 102 -14.65 -12.83 19.44
C LEU A 102 -15.53 -13.36 20.58
N GLY A 103 -16.85 -13.38 20.33
CA GLY A 103 -17.84 -14.02 21.16
C GLY A 103 -18.02 -15.51 20.81
N GLU A 104 -19.27 -15.94 20.52
CA GLU A 104 -19.59 -17.36 20.30
C GLU A 104 -19.15 -17.89 18.93
N GLY A 105 -18.78 -17.03 17.98
CA GLY A 105 -18.43 -17.42 16.62
C GLY A 105 -17.41 -16.50 15.96
N VAL A 106 -16.83 -16.98 14.89
CA VAL A 106 -15.80 -16.25 14.11
C VAL A 106 -16.34 -14.97 13.43
N ASP A 107 -17.67 -14.85 13.28
CA ASP A 107 -18.35 -13.66 12.77
C ASP A 107 -18.80 -12.70 13.89
N ASP A 108 -18.71 -13.14 15.15
CA ASP A 108 -19.23 -12.42 16.31
C ASP A 108 -18.11 -11.61 16.98
N VAL A 109 -17.74 -10.49 16.38
CA VAL A 109 -16.77 -9.56 16.99
C VAL A 109 -17.49 -8.71 18.03
N VAL A 110 -17.29 -9.01 19.32
CA VAL A 110 -17.94 -8.37 20.46
C VAL A 110 -17.17 -7.17 21.02
N GLY A 111 -15.89 -7.03 20.72
CA GLY A 111 -15.07 -5.94 21.23
C GLY A 111 -13.72 -5.81 20.57
N ILE A 112 -12.96 -4.83 21.03
CA ILE A 112 -11.55 -4.60 20.65
C ILE A 112 -10.76 -4.31 21.92
N VAL A 113 -9.65 -5.02 22.14
CA VAL A 113 -8.67 -4.71 23.19
C VAL A 113 -7.47 -3.94 22.62
N ASN A 114 -6.90 -3.10 23.47
CA ASN A 114 -5.76 -2.26 23.10
C ASN A 114 -4.55 -2.62 23.96
N LEU A 115 -3.39 -2.85 23.34
CA LEU A 115 -2.11 -3.22 23.99
C LEU A 115 -1.78 -2.29 25.17
N ARG A 116 -1.89 -0.97 24.99
CA ARG A 116 -1.57 0.00 26.06
C ARG A 116 -2.49 -0.16 27.27
N HIS A 117 -3.78 -0.41 27.04
CA HIS A 117 -4.76 -0.63 28.11
C HIS A 117 -4.47 -1.93 28.85
N LEU A 118 -4.22 -3.03 28.11
CA LEU A 118 -3.87 -4.34 28.67
C LEU A 118 -2.60 -4.27 29.55
N ALA A 119 -1.57 -3.55 29.06
CA ALA A 119 -0.34 -3.34 29.82
C ALA A 119 -0.60 -2.58 31.14
N GLY A 120 -1.47 -1.58 31.13
CA GLY A 120 -1.91 -0.87 32.34
C GLY A 120 -2.57 -1.80 33.35
N LEU A 121 -3.54 -2.62 32.91
CA LEU A 121 -4.25 -3.60 33.75
C LEU A 121 -3.27 -4.62 34.34
N LEU A 122 -2.31 -5.10 33.56
CA LEU A 122 -1.29 -6.03 34.04
C LEU A 122 -0.44 -5.39 35.14
N ALA A 123 -0.03 -4.14 34.99
CA ALA A 123 0.74 -3.39 35.99
C ALA A 123 -0.05 -3.19 37.32
N GLU A 124 -1.38 -3.13 37.25
CA GLU A 124 -2.30 -3.09 38.40
C GLU A 124 -2.55 -4.47 39.02
N GLY A 125 -1.93 -5.53 38.51
CA GLY A 125 -2.09 -6.89 39.01
C GLY A 125 -3.37 -7.62 38.51
N GLN A 126 -4.06 -7.07 37.50
CA GLN A 126 -5.31 -7.61 36.93
C GLN A 126 -5.08 -8.59 35.77
N GLY A 127 -3.92 -9.22 35.69
CA GLY A 127 -3.57 -10.14 34.61
C GLY A 127 -4.48 -11.35 34.42
N SER A 128 -5.22 -11.76 35.46
CA SER A 128 -6.20 -12.85 35.41
C SER A 128 -7.65 -12.38 35.13
N ALA A 129 -7.88 -11.08 34.98
CA ALA A 129 -9.19 -10.55 34.57
C ALA A 129 -9.50 -10.96 33.13
N LEU A 130 -10.79 -11.10 32.79
CA LEU A 130 -11.21 -11.48 31.45
C LEU A 130 -11.22 -10.27 30.51
N VAL A 131 -10.83 -10.47 29.25
CA VAL A 131 -10.77 -9.38 28.25
C VAL A 131 -12.13 -8.75 27.99
N ARG A 132 -13.22 -9.51 28.10
CA ARG A 132 -14.59 -9.02 27.91
C ARG A 132 -15.00 -7.90 28.87
N ASP A 133 -14.38 -7.83 30.05
CA ASP A 133 -14.66 -6.80 31.05
C ASP A 133 -13.90 -5.50 30.78
N HIS A 134 -12.94 -5.51 29.82
CA HIS A 134 -11.98 -4.44 29.54
C HIS A 134 -11.87 -4.06 28.07
N MET A 135 -12.69 -4.66 27.20
CA MET A 135 -12.72 -4.35 25.77
C MET A 135 -13.52 -3.08 25.48
N GLY A 136 -13.19 -2.39 24.39
CA GLY A 136 -13.98 -1.29 23.83
C GLY A 136 -14.99 -1.81 22.80
N GLU A 137 -16.00 -0.98 22.49
CA GLU A 137 -17.00 -1.31 21.46
C GLU A 137 -16.37 -1.36 20.07
N PRO A 138 -16.66 -2.41 19.27
CA PRO A 138 -16.19 -2.49 17.88
C PRO A 138 -16.96 -1.52 16.99
N ARG A 139 -16.31 -1.02 15.95
CA ARG A 139 -16.95 -0.24 14.90
C ARG A 139 -16.96 -1.03 13.62
N PHE A 140 -18.11 -1.05 12.95
CA PHE A 140 -18.32 -1.81 11.73
C PHE A 140 -18.42 -0.90 10.51
N VAL A 141 -17.86 -1.36 9.40
CA VAL A 141 -17.96 -0.71 8.10
C VAL A 141 -18.25 -1.75 7.01
N PRO A 142 -19.09 -1.45 6.01
CA PRO A 142 -19.28 -2.36 4.89
C PRO A 142 -18.04 -2.40 3.99
N GLU A 143 -17.73 -3.56 3.45
CA GLU A 143 -16.57 -3.78 2.58
C GLU A 143 -16.62 -2.97 1.27
N THR A 144 -17.81 -2.57 0.82
CA THR A 144 -18.03 -1.75 -0.38
C THR A 144 -17.88 -0.25 -0.13
N LYS A 145 -17.59 0.16 1.13
CA LYS A 145 -17.41 1.58 1.46
C LYS A 145 -16.14 2.12 0.83
N ARG A 146 -16.20 3.35 0.28
CA ARG A 146 -15.00 4.03 -0.24
C ARG A 146 -14.04 4.40 0.89
N VAL A 147 -12.77 4.13 0.69
CA VAL A 147 -11.69 4.40 1.66
C VAL A 147 -11.61 5.90 2.00
N ALA A 148 -11.79 6.79 1.02
CA ALA A 148 -11.85 8.24 1.23
C ALA A 148 -12.97 8.66 2.22
N SER A 149 -14.13 7.97 2.16
CA SER A 149 -15.22 8.20 3.10
C SER A 149 -14.89 7.70 4.50
N LEU A 150 -14.24 6.53 4.59
CA LEU A 150 -13.75 5.97 5.85
C LEU A 150 -12.74 6.90 6.52
N LEU A 151 -11.76 7.41 5.79
CA LEU A 151 -10.78 8.38 6.30
C LEU A 151 -11.45 9.63 6.89
N SER A 152 -12.52 10.12 6.24
CA SER A 152 -13.30 11.26 6.76
C SER A 152 -14.00 10.94 8.08
N GLU A 153 -14.43 9.69 8.30
CA GLU A 153 -15.03 9.25 9.58
C GLU A 153 -13.99 9.05 10.68
N VAL A 154 -12.84 8.46 10.33
CA VAL A 154 -11.70 8.32 11.24
C VAL A 154 -11.29 9.68 11.81
N ARG A 155 -11.18 10.71 10.95
CA ARG A 155 -10.83 12.09 11.37
C ARG A 155 -11.82 12.70 12.35
N LYS A 156 -13.08 12.31 12.31
CA LYS A 156 -14.15 12.81 13.21
C LYS A 156 -14.27 11.97 14.48
N GLY A 157 -13.88 10.70 14.42
CA GLY A 157 -13.94 9.73 15.50
C GLY A 157 -12.57 9.49 16.14
N LYS A 158 -12.54 8.68 17.21
CA LYS A 158 -11.29 8.27 17.88
C LYS A 158 -10.94 6.80 17.58
N SER A 159 -11.60 6.18 16.59
CA SER A 159 -11.37 4.78 16.26
C SER A 159 -10.30 4.68 15.17
N HIS A 160 -9.31 3.81 15.36
CA HIS A 160 -8.23 3.52 14.42
C HIS A 160 -8.34 2.12 13.82
N LEU A 161 -9.33 1.32 14.25
CA LEU A 161 -9.59 -0.01 13.74
C LEU A 161 -11.09 -0.16 13.53
N PHE A 162 -11.50 -0.73 12.41
CA PHE A 162 -12.88 -1.04 12.04
C PHE A 162 -12.98 -2.50 11.61
N ILE A 163 -14.05 -3.14 12.01
CA ILE A 163 -14.41 -4.49 11.55
C ILE A 163 -15.17 -4.33 10.24
N VAL A 164 -14.72 -5.04 9.22
CA VAL A 164 -15.34 -5.02 7.89
C VAL A 164 -16.39 -6.10 7.80
N ILE A 165 -17.59 -5.72 7.35
CA ILE A 165 -18.72 -6.64 7.19
C ILE A 165 -19.10 -6.79 5.73
N ASP A 166 -19.46 -8.03 5.36
CA ASP A 166 -19.99 -8.38 4.05
C ASP A 166 -21.49 -8.04 3.92
N GLU A 167 -22.09 -8.32 2.77
CA GLU A 167 -23.50 -8.08 2.47
C GLU A 167 -24.46 -8.99 3.25
N TYR A 168 -23.96 -10.04 3.89
CA TYR A 168 -24.74 -10.97 4.72
C TYR A 168 -24.63 -10.65 6.21
N GLY A 169 -23.78 -9.65 6.57
CA GLY A 169 -23.53 -9.27 7.95
C GLY A 169 -22.45 -10.11 8.64
N GLY A 170 -21.73 -10.95 7.88
CA GLY A 170 -20.57 -11.69 8.36
C GLY A 170 -19.32 -10.82 8.42
N THR A 171 -18.33 -11.23 9.22
CA THR A 171 -17.04 -10.54 9.28
C THR A 171 -16.21 -10.90 8.05
N ALA A 172 -15.95 -9.91 7.18
CA ALA A 172 -15.09 -10.03 6.01
C ALA A 172 -13.60 -9.83 6.35
N GLY A 173 -13.32 -8.97 7.34
CA GLY A 173 -11.95 -8.63 7.73
C GLY A 173 -11.91 -7.49 8.75
N LEU A 174 -10.78 -6.83 8.81
CA LEU A 174 -10.60 -5.57 9.54
C LEU A 174 -9.81 -4.57 8.68
N VAL A 175 -9.96 -3.28 8.97
CA VAL A 175 -9.18 -2.21 8.35
C VAL A 175 -8.74 -1.23 9.43
N THR A 176 -7.50 -0.78 9.35
CA THR A 176 -6.93 0.23 10.27
C THR A 176 -6.77 1.57 9.57
N LEU A 177 -6.47 2.62 10.33
CA LEU A 177 -6.11 3.93 9.76
C LEU A 177 -4.79 3.83 9.00
N GLU A 178 -3.89 3.02 9.50
CA GLU A 178 -2.59 2.74 8.94
C GLU A 178 -2.75 2.19 7.50
N ASP A 179 -3.57 1.15 7.29
CA ASP A 179 -3.86 0.56 5.96
C ASP A 179 -4.45 1.60 4.99
N VAL A 180 -5.34 2.47 5.51
CA VAL A 180 -5.96 3.56 4.71
C VAL A 180 -4.94 4.62 4.29
N LEU A 181 -3.94 4.92 5.12
CA LEU A 181 -2.90 5.90 4.80
C LEU A 181 -1.84 5.32 3.86
N GLU A 182 -1.57 4.04 3.96
CA GLU A 182 -0.66 3.31 3.06
C GLU A 182 -1.09 3.44 1.59
N GLU A 183 -2.39 3.39 1.29
CA GLU A 183 -2.93 3.64 -0.06
C GLU A 183 -2.64 5.04 -0.62
N LEU A 184 -2.41 6.03 0.25
CA LEU A 184 -2.11 7.40 -0.17
C LEU A 184 -0.61 7.67 -0.32
N VAL A 185 0.19 7.09 0.58
CA VAL A 185 1.61 7.45 0.74
C VAL A 185 2.52 6.37 0.17
N GLY A 186 1.97 5.17 -0.09
CA GLY A 186 2.76 3.96 -0.33
C GLY A 186 3.32 3.39 0.98
N GLU A 187 4.12 2.34 0.92
CA GLU A 187 4.80 1.80 2.09
C GLU A 187 5.67 2.90 2.72
N ILE A 188 5.27 3.37 3.91
CA ILE A 188 6.11 4.26 4.72
C ILE A 188 7.12 3.35 5.39
N THR A 189 8.32 3.27 4.87
CA THR A 189 9.45 2.66 5.58
C THR A 189 9.60 3.37 6.91
N ASP A 190 9.34 2.67 8.03
CA ASP A 190 9.55 3.19 9.39
C ASP A 190 11.06 3.37 9.59
N GLU A 191 11.48 4.48 10.21
CA GLU A 191 12.89 4.70 10.63
C GLU A 191 13.42 3.59 11.56
N SER A 192 12.56 2.71 12.04
CA SER A 192 12.88 1.55 12.88
C SER A 192 12.86 0.22 12.12
N ASP A 193 12.35 0.15 10.92
CA ASP A 193 12.64 -0.98 10.07
C ASP A 193 14.15 -0.99 9.85
N PRO A 194 14.83 -2.17 10.02
CA PRO A 194 16.21 -2.22 9.62
C PRO A 194 16.19 -1.78 8.16
N THR A 195 16.62 -0.54 7.94
CA THR A 195 16.84 -0.03 6.60
C THR A 195 17.69 -1.10 5.91
N VAL A 196 17.06 -1.86 5.02
CA VAL A 196 17.79 -2.32 3.86
C VAL A 196 18.25 -1.01 3.27
N ASP A 197 19.49 -0.65 3.50
CA ASP A 197 20.15 0.54 2.98
C ASP A 197 19.85 0.53 1.49
N GLU A 198 18.85 1.32 1.07
CA GLU A 198 18.52 1.48 -0.34
C GLU A 198 19.77 2.13 -0.96
N GLY A 199 20.57 1.25 -1.58
CA GLY A 199 21.51 1.70 -2.58
C GLY A 199 22.76 2.47 -2.16
N SER A 200 23.60 1.90 -1.27
CA SER A 200 25.02 2.28 -1.27
C SER A 200 25.95 1.14 -0.83
N GLN A 201 25.77 -0.03 -1.45
CA GLN A 201 26.88 -0.97 -1.53
C GLN A 201 27.25 -1.09 -3.00
N SER A 202 28.47 -0.67 -3.30
CA SER A 202 29.09 -0.74 -4.61
C SER A 202 28.81 -2.10 -5.26
N LEU A 203 28.50 -2.10 -6.56
CA LEU A 203 28.29 -3.26 -7.44
C LEU A 203 29.35 -4.38 -7.31
N ASP A 204 30.46 -4.12 -6.66
CA ASP A 204 31.55 -5.08 -6.38
C ASP A 204 31.21 -6.09 -5.25
N LEU A 205 30.14 -5.89 -4.47
CA LEU A 205 29.70 -6.76 -3.36
C LEU A 205 28.30 -7.33 -3.52
N GLY A 206 27.62 -7.02 -4.62
CA GLY A 206 26.22 -7.41 -4.90
C GLY A 206 25.21 -6.39 -4.35
N LEU A 207 24.10 -6.21 -5.07
CA LEU A 207 22.98 -5.32 -4.77
C LEU A 207 21.79 -6.14 -4.30
N THR A 208 21.24 -5.85 -3.13
CA THR A 208 20.02 -6.50 -2.65
C THR A 208 18.80 -5.69 -3.09
N LEU A 209 17.87 -6.35 -3.78
CA LEU A 209 16.64 -5.76 -4.28
C LEU A 209 15.42 -6.44 -3.67
N SER A 210 14.35 -5.66 -3.45
CA SER A 210 13.04 -6.21 -3.14
C SER A 210 12.49 -7.00 -4.32
N GLY A 211 11.93 -8.19 -4.06
CA GLY A 211 11.24 -8.98 -5.09
C GLY A 211 9.98 -8.30 -5.64
N ARG A 212 9.45 -7.29 -4.95
CA ARG A 212 8.30 -6.49 -5.38
C ARG A 212 8.68 -5.32 -6.28
N LEU A 213 9.96 -4.93 -6.31
CA LEU A 213 10.44 -3.81 -7.09
C LEU A 213 10.15 -4.05 -8.58
N ASN A 214 9.60 -3.03 -9.23
CA ASN A 214 9.36 -3.05 -10.67
C ASN A 214 10.69 -3.13 -11.41
N ILE A 215 10.76 -3.94 -12.50
CA ILE A 215 12.01 -4.14 -13.27
C ILE A 215 12.46 -2.85 -13.96
N ASP A 216 11.52 -2.02 -14.40
CA ASP A 216 11.84 -0.73 -15.02
C ASP A 216 12.47 0.21 -14.00
N ASP A 217 11.88 0.28 -12.80
CA ASP A 217 12.40 1.09 -11.69
C ASP A 217 13.77 0.58 -11.23
N ALA A 218 13.94 -0.75 -11.08
CA ALA A 218 15.24 -1.35 -10.75
C ALA A 218 16.33 -1.03 -11.78
N ASN A 219 15.98 -1.06 -13.06
CA ASN A 219 16.91 -0.74 -14.14
C ASN A 219 17.27 0.74 -14.17
N GLU A 220 16.31 1.63 -13.89
CA GLU A 220 16.53 3.08 -13.91
C GLU A 220 17.29 3.55 -12.67
N GLU A 221 16.90 3.09 -11.50
CA GLU A 221 17.45 3.56 -10.22
C GLU A 221 18.86 3.03 -9.93
N TYR A 222 19.09 1.74 -10.29
CA TYR A 222 20.39 1.07 -10.02
C TYR A 222 21.26 0.87 -11.26
N GLU A 223 20.91 1.51 -12.37
CA GLU A 223 21.62 1.40 -13.66
C GLU A 223 21.83 -0.06 -14.12
N LEU A 224 20.82 -0.92 -13.87
CA LEU A 224 20.83 -2.33 -14.23
C LEU A 224 20.34 -2.54 -15.67
N ALA A 225 20.55 -3.76 -16.19
CA ALA A 225 20.04 -4.22 -17.47
C ALA A 225 19.32 -5.58 -17.32
N LEU A 226 18.37 -5.63 -16.36
CA LEU A 226 17.51 -6.80 -16.18
C LEU A 226 16.54 -6.96 -17.36
N PRO A 227 16.26 -8.21 -17.82
CA PRO A 227 15.31 -8.44 -18.89
C PRO A 227 13.92 -7.97 -18.54
N LYS A 228 13.24 -7.30 -19.50
CA LYS A 228 11.88 -6.75 -19.34
C LYS A 228 10.79 -7.63 -19.98
N ASP A 229 11.16 -8.74 -20.61
CA ASP A 229 10.23 -9.54 -21.41
C ASP A 229 9.33 -10.41 -20.55
N GLY A 230 8.13 -9.92 -20.23
CA GLY A 230 7.03 -10.71 -19.67
C GLY A 230 6.83 -10.65 -18.16
N TRP A 231 7.60 -9.85 -17.42
CA TRP A 231 7.51 -9.73 -15.98
C TRP A 231 7.57 -8.27 -15.53
N ASP A 232 6.71 -7.90 -14.58
CA ASP A 232 6.65 -6.53 -14.07
C ASP A 232 7.59 -6.33 -12.87
N THR A 233 7.98 -7.41 -12.13
CA THR A 233 8.77 -7.32 -10.90
C THR A 233 9.99 -8.21 -10.91
N VAL A 234 11.01 -7.85 -10.11
CA VAL A 234 12.24 -8.63 -9.92
C VAL A 234 11.95 -10.06 -9.45
N GLY A 235 11.01 -10.22 -8.49
CA GLY A 235 10.60 -11.54 -8.01
C GLY A 235 9.89 -12.36 -9.08
N GLY A 236 9.10 -11.74 -9.95
CA GLY A 236 8.47 -12.38 -11.11
C GLY A 236 9.51 -12.89 -12.10
N LEU A 237 10.54 -12.11 -12.40
CA LEU A 237 11.67 -12.53 -13.22
C LEU A 237 12.40 -13.76 -12.64
N VAL A 238 12.66 -13.75 -11.33
CA VAL A 238 13.31 -14.88 -10.65
C VAL A 238 12.48 -16.15 -10.72
N LEU A 239 11.14 -16.05 -10.51
CA LEU A 239 10.21 -17.18 -10.63
C LEU A 239 10.22 -17.80 -12.03
N ASP A 240 10.26 -16.99 -13.07
CA ASP A 240 10.32 -17.46 -14.45
C ASP A 240 11.65 -18.14 -14.77
N LEU A 241 12.75 -17.51 -14.45
CA LEU A 241 14.10 -18.04 -14.68
C LEU A 241 14.33 -19.36 -13.91
N ALA A 242 13.72 -19.51 -12.71
CA ALA A 242 13.76 -20.74 -11.93
C ALA A 242 12.85 -21.85 -12.51
N GLY A 243 11.89 -21.48 -13.37
CA GLY A 243 10.90 -22.42 -13.92
C GLY A 243 9.89 -22.95 -12.89
N GLY A 244 9.77 -22.29 -11.74
CA GLY A 244 8.90 -22.63 -10.62
C GLY A 244 9.21 -21.82 -9.38
N VAL A 245 8.63 -22.19 -8.22
CA VAL A 245 8.90 -21.53 -6.94
C VAL A 245 10.30 -21.93 -6.47
N PRO A 246 11.25 -20.98 -6.35
CA PRO A 246 12.61 -21.30 -5.90
C PRO A 246 12.65 -21.45 -4.36
N ASP A 247 13.74 -22.04 -3.87
CA ASP A 247 14.09 -22.05 -2.45
C ASP A 247 15.09 -20.92 -2.12
N VAL A 248 15.16 -20.56 -0.83
CA VAL A 248 16.17 -19.61 -0.34
C VAL A 248 17.57 -20.14 -0.60
N GLY A 249 18.42 -19.35 -1.24
CA GLY A 249 19.76 -19.71 -1.68
C GLY A 249 19.84 -20.17 -3.14
N ASP A 250 18.71 -20.36 -3.83
CA ASP A 250 18.73 -20.66 -5.26
C ASP A 250 19.29 -19.47 -6.05
N VAL A 251 20.05 -19.78 -7.10
CA VAL A 251 20.68 -18.80 -7.99
C VAL A 251 20.14 -18.99 -9.40
N VAL A 252 19.55 -17.94 -9.95
CA VAL A 252 19.18 -17.88 -11.36
C VAL A 252 20.08 -16.87 -12.08
N SER A 253 20.25 -17.03 -13.40
CA SER A 253 21.17 -16.20 -14.16
C SER A 253 20.50 -15.52 -15.33
N THR A 254 20.79 -14.23 -15.49
CA THR A 254 20.57 -13.48 -16.71
C THR A 254 21.91 -13.33 -17.49
N PRO A 255 21.91 -12.79 -18.69
CA PRO A 255 23.17 -12.58 -19.42
C PRO A 255 24.23 -11.75 -18.67
N ASN A 256 23.80 -10.84 -17.80
CA ASN A 256 24.66 -9.89 -17.13
C ASN A 256 24.74 -10.08 -15.60
N TYR A 257 23.78 -10.82 -14.99
CA TYR A 257 23.65 -10.90 -13.53
C TYR A 257 23.36 -12.30 -13.06
N HIS A 258 23.86 -12.62 -11.86
CA HIS A 258 23.36 -13.71 -11.01
C HIS A 258 22.38 -13.12 -10.01
N LEU A 259 21.24 -13.79 -9.85
CA LEU A 259 20.15 -13.40 -8.96
C LEU A 259 20.01 -14.52 -7.91
N THR A 260 20.43 -14.25 -6.68
CA THR A 260 20.35 -15.20 -5.57
C THR A 260 19.14 -14.86 -4.68
N VAL A 261 18.27 -15.84 -4.42
CA VAL A 261 17.11 -15.66 -3.54
C VAL A 261 17.58 -15.61 -2.10
N LEU A 262 17.44 -14.46 -1.44
CA LEU A 262 17.81 -14.28 -0.04
C LEU A 262 16.65 -14.58 0.91
N ARG A 263 15.41 -14.23 0.53
CA ARG A 263 14.24 -14.43 1.37
C ARG A 263 12.99 -14.77 0.55
N MET A 264 12.16 -15.64 1.11
CA MET A 264 10.87 -16.04 0.57
C MET A 264 9.77 -15.80 1.60
N GLU A 265 8.60 -15.35 1.15
CA GLU A 265 7.37 -15.35 1.91
C GLU A 265 6.33 -16.25 1.25
N GLY A 266 6.14 -17.44 1.81
CA GLY A 266 5.29 -18.47 1.19
C GLY A 266 5.81 -18.89 -0.18
N ARG A 267 5.15 -18.44 -1.25
CA ARG A 267 5.55 -18.69 -2.65
C ARG A 267 6.12 -17.47 -3.36
N ARG A 268 6.27 -16.36 -2.65
CA ARG A 268 6.75 -15.09 -3.18
C ARG A 268 8.21 -14.90 -2.84
N VAL A 269 8.97 -14.44 -3.81
CA VAL A 269 10.34 -13.96 -3.61
C VAL A 269 10.27 -12.57 -2.98
N GLU A 270 10.83 -12.40 -1.79
CA GLU A 270 10.83 -11.13 -1.05
C GLU A 270 12.13 -10.34 -1.26
N GLU A 271 13.28 -11.03 -1.28
CA GLU A 271 14.58 -10.39 -1.42
C GLU A 271 15.49 -11.18 -2.36
N VAL A 272 16.19 -10.47 -3.21
CA VAL A 272 17.10 -10.99 -4.22
C VAL A 272 18.43 -10.26 -4.19
N LEU A 273 19.54 -10.97 -4.08
CA LEU A 273 20.87 -10.44 -4.29
C LEU A 273 21.20 -10.46 -5.78
N VAL A 274 21.55 -9.32 -6.34
CA VAL A 274 21.93 -9.14 -7.74
C VAL A 274 23.45 -8.93 -7.79
N GLU A 275 24.17 -9.83 -8.46
CA GLU A 275 25.60 -9.78 -8.63
C GLU A 275 25.94 -9.74 -10.13
N HIS A 276 26.90 -8.92 -10.52
CA HIS A 276 27.39 -8.90 -11.90
C HIS A 276 28.05 -10.22 -12.24
N VAL A 277 27.73 -10.79 -13.40
CA VAL A 277 28.51 -11.90 -13.95
C VAL A 277 29.89 -11.35 -14.28
N GLY A 278 30.88 -11.62 -13.42
CA GLY A 278 32.24 -11.15 -13.61
C GLY A 278 32.76 -11.64 -14.96
N GLU A 279 33.37 -10.76 -15.73
CA GLU A 279 34.20 -11.15 -16.90
C GLU A 279 35.27 -12.12 -16.37
N GLY A 280 35.06 -13.41 -16.67
CA GLY A 280 36.06 -14.44 -16.34
C GLY A 280 37.38 -14.12 -16.99
N THR A 281 38.39 -13.92 -16.16
CA THR A 281 39.80 -13.77 -16.53
C THR A 281 40.31 -15.02 -17.23
#